data_af2d65edd44461f8b6362fe30c2b4992
#
_entry.id   af2d65edd44461f8b6362fe30c2b4992
#
_cell.length_a   1.000
_cell.length_b   1.000
_cell.length_c   1.000
_cell.angle_alpha   90.00
_cell.angle_beta   90.00
_cell.angle_gamma   90.00
#
_symmetry.space_group_name_H-M   'P 1'
#
loop_
_entity.id
_entity.type
_entity.pdbx_description
1 polymer ?
#
loop_
_entity_poly.entity_id
_entity_poly.type
_entity_poly.pdbx_seq_one_letter_code
_entity_poly.pdbx_strand_id
1 'polypeptide(L)'
;LDKRFWVYILGRGVPPPNNNTLRWCTRQIKVDPMTGALETALDGIDGSALMITGVRQGESAVRDGRIAMSCGKDGAECGQGWYQKMLPEAKGIRGRVATLAPILHWRVCIVWDWLRFYATQPEFGGWPTQILADAYGGDDAVEKNARTGCIECPLASDDTAVQNIIAMPVWSHMAPVRRLRVLHRWFREPPQRLRKAGAEILKSGAIAANPQRMGPLTFEARLRGLDIVLGIQSEINAEASSLGRPGIDLINAEEEGRIRELIAAGTWPNGWSGDEPSASAWLDRVNQDGSVEPILFRELVGA
;
A
#
# COMPACT_ATOMS: atom_id res chain seq x y z
N LEU A 1 -4.38 15.51 3.25
CA LEU A 1 -3.19 14.99 3.96
C LEU A 1 -3.49 13.72 4.77
N ASP A 2 -4.51 13.72 5.62
CA ASP A 2 -4.83 12.65 6.58
C ASP A 2 -4.97 11.24 5.99
N LYS A 3 -5.15 11.13 4.67
CA LYS A 3 -5.23 9.86 3.95
C LYS A 3 -3.89 9.41 3.35
N ARG A 4 -2.83 10.20 3.42
CA ARG A 4 -1.50 9.80 2.95
C ARG A 4 -0.91 8.70 3.82
N PHE A 5 -0.05 7.85 3.26
CA PHE A 5 0.36 6.58 3.86
C PHE A 5 0.94 6.75 5.27
N TRP A 6 1.98 7.57 5.39
CA TRP A 6 2.64 7.78 6.68
C TRP A 6 1.81 8.63 7.65
N VAL A 7 1.06 9.63 7.15
CA VAL A 7 0.14 10.42 7.98
C VAL A 7 -0.95 9.54 8.59
N TYR A 8 -1.47 8.59 7.82
CA TYR A 8 -2.49 7.67 8.31
C TYR A 8 -1.95 6.68 9.35
N ILE A 9 -0.73 6.19 9.16
CA ILE A 9 -0.07 5.27 10.10
C ILE A 9 0.42 6.04 11.34
N LEU A 10 1.27 7.03 11.17
CA LEU A 10 1.96 7.70 12.27
C LEU A 10 1.10 8.80 12.89
N GLY A 11 0.37 9.57 12.10
CA GLY A 11 -0.50 10.63 12.59
C GLY A 11 -1.77 10.10 13.24
N ARG A 12 -2.44 9.11 12.66
CA ARG A 12 -3.70 8.57 13.16
C ARG A 12 -3.59 7.24 13.90
N GLY A 13 -2.42 6.64 13.94
CA GLY A 13 -2.18 5.38 14.65
C GLY A 13 -2.71 4.13 13.94
N VAL A 14 -3.17 4.22 12.69
CA VAL A 14 -3.68 3.04 11.96
C VAL A 14 -2.50 2.15 11.57
N PRO A 15 -2.49 0.87 11.96
CA PRO A 15 -1.36 0.00 11.63
C PRO A 15 -1.19 -0.20 10.13
N PRO A 16 0.06 -0.45 9.67
CA PRO A 16 0.30 -0.82 8.28
C PRO A 16 -0.57 -2.01 7.87
N PRO A 17 -1.01 -2.09 6.60
CA PRO A 17 -1.77 -3.24 6.12
C PRO A 17 -0.94 -4.52 6.29
N ASN A 18 -1.55 -5.59 6.81
CA ASN A 18 -0.86 -6.83 7.14
C ASN A 18 -1.34 -8.05 6.33
N ASN A 19 -2.46 -7.92 5.63
CA ASN A 19 -2.98 -8.95 4.75
C ASN A 19 -3.79 -8.35 3.60
N ASN A 20 -4.14 -9.18 2.62
CA ASN A 20 -4.87 -8.74 1.44
C ASN A 20 -6.33 -8.33 1.73
N THR A 21 -6.92 -8.81 2.81
CA THR A 21 -8.30 -8.49 3.21
C THR A 21 -8.38 -7.07 3.79
N LEU A 22 -7.37 -6.66 4.58
CA LEU A 22 -7.29 -5.35 5.21
C LEU A 22 -6.39 -4.37 4.45
N ARG A 23 -6.44 -4.41 3.12
CA ARG A 23 -5.64 -3.58 2.21
C ARG A 23 -6.24 -2.17 2.05
N TRP A 24 -6.37 -1.43 3.14
CA TRP A 24 -6.91 -0.06 3.12
C TRP A 24 -6.13 0.89 2.18
N CYS A 25 -4.81 0.68 2.05
CA CYS A 25 -3.93 1.53 1.24
C CYS A 25 -4.31 1.55 -0.24
N THR A 26 -4.75 0.43 -0.82
CA THR A 26 -5.12 0.38 -2.24
C THR A 26 -6.28 1.31 -2.55
N ARG A 27 -7.34 1.27 -1.75
CA ARG A 27 -8.49 2.16 -1.94
C ARG A 27 -8.09 3.61 -1.67
N GLN A 28 -7.51 3.88 -0.50
CA GLN A 28 -7.27 5.24 -0.01
C GLN A 28 -6.23 6.02 -0.79
N ILE A 29 -5.15 5.35 -1.28
CA ILE A 29 -4.00 6.03 -1.90
C ILE A 29 -4.04 5.93 -3.43
N LYS A 30 -4.73 4.95 -3.98
CA LYS A 30 -4.79 4.73 -5.44
C LYS A 30 -6.18 4.95 -6.01
N VAL A 31 -7.20 4.21 -5.51
CA VAL A 31 -8.53 4.19 -6.14
C VAL A 31 -9.26 5.51 -5.90
N ASP A 32 -9.39 5.94 -4.63
CA ASP A 32 -10.13 7.16 -4.29
C ASP A 32 -9.54 8.42 -4.95
N PRO A 33 -8.20 8.67 -4.92
CA PRO A 33 -7.60 9.81 -5.60
C PRO A 33 -7.77 9.77 -7.14
N MET A 34 -7.63 8.58 -7.74
CA MET A 34 -7.84 8.43 -9.19
C MET A 34 -9.30 8.72 -9.56
N THR A 35 -10.25 8.23 -8.78
CA THR A 35 -11.67 8.49 -8.99
C THR A 35 -11.96 9.99 -8.89
N GLY A 36 -11.46 10.66 -7.85
CA GLY A 36 -11.63 12.11 -7.71
C GLY A 36 -11.00 12.92 -8.85
N ALA A 37 -9.81 12.51 -9.32
CA ALA A 37 -9.19 13.14 -10.47
C ALA A 37 -10.02 12.97 -11.76
N LEU A 38 -10.60 11.78 -11.97
CA LEU A 38 -11.50 11.52 -13.10
C LEU A 38 -12.80 12.34 -13.00
N GLU A 39 -13.38 12.46 -11.80
CA GLU A 39 -14.55 13.31 -11.56
C GLU A 39 -14.25 14.76 -11.93
N THR A 40 -13.13 15.30 -11.44
CA THR A 40 -12.70 16.66 -11.74
C THR A 40 -12.43 16.85 -13.25
N ALA A 41 -11.76 15.89 -13.88
CA ALA A 41 -11.44 15.97 -15.30
C ALA A 41 -12.68 15.89 -16.21
N LEU A 42 -13.75 15.23 -15.75
CA LEU A 42 -15.00 15.07 -16.49
C LEU A 42 -16.06 16.12 -16.09
N ASP A 43 -15.76 16.95 -15.09
CA ASP A 43 -16.65 18.03 -14.68
C ASP A 43 -16.77 19.08 -15.80
N GLY A 44 -17.99 19.42 -16.16
CA GLY A 44 -18.27 20.35 -17.27
C GLY A 44 -18.03 19.78 -18.68
N ILE A 45 -17.60 18.52 -18.83
CA ILE A 45 -17.45 17.86 -20.13
C ILE A 45 -18.69 16.99 -20.40
N ASP A 46 -19.36 17.29 -21.51
CA ASP A 46 -20.48 16.45 -21.97
C ASP A 46 -19.93 15.32 -22.83
N GLY A 47 -19.65 14.17 -22.20
CA GLY A 47 -19.06 13.02 -22.90
C GLY A 47 -18.59 11.88 -21.99
N SER A 48 -17.87 10.94 -22.60
CA SER A 48 -17.29 9.76 -21.94
C SER A 48 -15.77 9.73 -22.11
N ALA A 49 -15.08 9.11 -21.15
CA ALA A 49 -13.64 8.91 -21.20
C ALA A 49 -13.28 7.43 -21.39
N LEU A 50 -12.21 7.19 -22.14
CA LEU A 50 -11.60 5.87 -22.27
C LEU A 50 -10.27 5.85 -21.50
N MET A 51 -10.18 5.03 -20.47
CA MET A 51 -8.97 4.81 -19.70
C MET A 51 -8.20 3.63 -20.28
N ILE A 52 -7.02 3.89 -20.83
CA ILE A 52 -6.12 2.86 -21.34
C ILE A 52 -5.31 2.29 -20.16
N THR A 53 -5.25 0.96 -20.08
CA THR A 53 -4.57 0.27 -18.98
C THR A 53 -3.56 -0.75 -19.50
N GLY A 54 -2.48 -0.97 -18.75
CA GLY A 54 -1.49 -2.02 -19.00
C GLY A 54 -1.86 -3.38 -18.41
N VAL A 55 -3.15 -3.68 -18.25
CA VAL A 55 -3.61 -4.96 -17.69
C VAL A 55 -3.28 -6.10 -18.65
N ARG A 56 -2.71 -7.19 -18.11
CA ARG A 56 -2.39 -8.42 -18.86
C ARG A 56 -2.95 -9.64 -18.15
N GLN A 57 -3.23 -10.68 -18.93
CA GLN A 57 -3.47 -12.03 -18.41
C GLN A 57 -2.18 -12.64 -17.85
N GLY A 58 -2.31 -13.56 -16.88
CA GLY A 58 -1.18 -14.22 -16.22
C GLY A 58 -0.51 -13.42 -15.11
N GLU A 59 -0.98 -12.21 -14.81
CA GLU A 59 -0.42 -11.41 -13.71
C GLU A 59 -0.99 -11.78 -12.34
N SER A 60 -2.24 -12.27 -12.30
CA SER A 60 -2.92 -12.59 -11.05
C SER A 60 -4.13 -13.47 -11.32
N ALA A 61 -4.19 -14.65 -10.71
CA ALA A 61 -5.31 -15.59 -10.86
C ALA A 61 -6.68 -14.94 -10.54
N VAL A 62 -6.73 -14.05 -9.54
CA VAL A 62 -7.96 -13.30 -9.21
C VAL A 62 -8.37 -12.34 -10.33
N ARG A 63 -7.39 -11.68 -10.96
CA ARG A 63 -7.64 -10.78 -12.10
C ARG A 63 -8.06 -11.56 -13.32
N ASP A 64 -7.36 -12.64 -13.62
CA ASP A 64 -7.68 -13.52 -14.77
C ASP A 64 -9.10 -14.09 -14.64
N GLY A 65 -9.51 -14.49 -13.44
CA GLY A 65 -10.89 -14.90 -13.17
C GLY A 65 -11.90 -13.78 -13.42
N ARG A 66 -11.60 -12.54 -13.06
CA ARG A 66 -12.48 -11.38 -13.35
C ARG A 66 -12.57 -11.09 -14.85
N ILE A 67 -11.44 -11.15 -15.55
CA ILE A 67 -11.39 -10.97 -17.01
C ILE A 67 -12.26 -12.03 -17.68
N ALA A 68 -12.09 -13.32 -17.33
CA ALA A 68 -12.88 -14.42 -17.86
C ALA A 68 -14.39 -14.26 -17.59
N MET A 69 -14.76 -13.79 -16.38
CA MET A 69 -16.17 -13.56 -16.04
C MET A 69 -16.77 -12.34 -16.74
N SER A 70 -15.96 -11.36 -17.16
CA SER A 70 -16.44 -10.15 -17.83
C SER A 70 -16.52 -10.30 -19.35
N CYS A 71 -15.91 -11.36 -19.92
CA CYS A 71 -16.03 -11.63 -21.36
C CYS A 71 -17.49 -11.81 -21.78
N GLY A 72 -17.91 -11.04 -22.77
CA GLY A 72 -19.28 -11.06 -23.30
C GLY A 72 -20.34 -10.37 -22.42
N LYS A 73 -19.94 -9.72 -21.31
CA LYS A 73 -20.81 -8.90 -20.46
C LYS A 73 -20.48 -7.43 -20.64
N ASP A 74 -21.50 -6.59 -20.59
CA ASP A 74 -21.38 -5.11 -20.59
C ASP A 74 -20.50 -4.54 -21.72
N GLY A 75 -20.50 -5.20 -22.89
CA GLY A 75 -19.70 -4.80 -24.04
C GLY A 75 -18.22 -5.18 -23.94
N ALA A 76 -17.84 -6.09 -23.02
CA ALA A 76 -16.48 -6.59 -22.94
C ALA A 76 -16.11 -7.44 -24.16
N GLU A 77 -15.01 -7.11 -24.84
CA GLU A 77 -14.47 -7.83 -25.98
C GLU A 77 -13.09 -8.38 -25.65
N CYS A 78 -12.82 -9.62 -26.03
CA CYS A 78 -11.58 -10.33 -25.71
C CYS A 78 -10.63 -10.51 -26.90
N GLY A 79 -11.01 -10.10 -28.10
CA GLY A 79 -10.27 -10.41 -29.35
C GLY A 79 -8.96 -9.62 -29.49
N GLN A 80 -9.00 -8.31 -29.36
CA GLN A 80 -7.84 -7.41 -29.55
C GLN A 80 -7.52 -6.54 -28.34
N GLY A 81 -7.78 -7.06 -27.16
CA GLY A 81 -7.68 -6.36 -25.90
C GLY A 81 -8.90 -6.62 -25.05
N TRP A 82 -8.93 -6.00 -23.89
CA TRP A 82 -10.07 -6.12 -23.00
C TRP A 82 -10.69 -4.75 -22.78
N TYR A 83 -11.91 -4.62 -23.23
CA TYR A 83 -12.73 -3.44 -23.04
C TYR A 83 -13.82 -3.73 -22.00
N GLN A 84 -13.95 -2.88 -21.02
CA GLN A 84 -15.02 -2.98 -20.02
C GLN A 84 -15.53 -1.60 -19.66
N LYS A 85 -16.83 -1.44 -19.63
CA LYS A 85 -17.47 -0.24 -19.09
C LYS A 85 -17.29 -0.20 -17.58
N MET A 86 -16.64 0.82 -17.09
CA MET A 86 -16.53 1.05 -15.64
C MET A 86 -17.85 1.57 -15.07
N LEU A 87 -18.26 0.96 -13.98
CA LEU A 87 -19.36 1.43 -13.13
C LEU A 87 -18.77 1.80 -11.76
N PRO A 88 -18.01 2.91 -11.65
CA PRO A 88 -17.45 3.32 -10.38
C PRO A 88 -18.59 3.68 -9.40
N GLU A 89 -18.29 3.55 -8.10
CA GLU A 89 -19.22 3.93 -7.05
C GLU A 89 -19.53 5.45 -7.04
N ALA A 90 -18.61 6.25 -7.58
CA ALA A 90 -18.75 7.69 -7.67
C ALA A 90 -19.85 8.09 -8.66
N LYS A 91 -20.82 8.87 -8.19
CA LYS A 91 -22.00 9.26 -8.96
C LYS A 91 -21.66 10.04 -10.24
N GLY A 92 -20.65 10.92 -10.18
CA GLY A 92 -20.28 11.84 -11.27
C GLY A 92 -19.68 11.16 -12.51
N ILE A 93 -19.09 9.97 -12.37
CA ILE A 93 -18.42 9.27 -13.47
C ILE A 93 -19.08 7.93 -13.84
N ARG A 94 -20.13 7.57 -13.15
CA ARG A 94 -20.83 6.31 -13.39
C ARG A 94 -21.34 6.20 -14.82
N GLY A 95 -20.89 5.16 -15.52
CA GLY A 95 -21.28 4.93 -16.92
C GLY A 95 -20.60 5.85 -17.95
N ARG A 96 -19.74 6.81 -17.49
CA ARG A 96 -19.02 7.75 -18.36
C ARG A 96 -17.57 7.34 -18.62
N VAL A 97 -17.04 6.35 -17.90
CA VAL A 97 -15.68 5.86 -18.05
C VAL A 97 -15.70 4.41 -18.49
N ALA A 98 -14.95 4.11 -19.53
CA ALA A 98 -14.66 2.74 -19.95
C ALA A 98 -13.15 2.47 -19.80
N THR A 99 -12.76 1.21 -19.71
CA THR A 99 -11.35 0.79 -19.71
C THR A 99 -11.05 -0.02 -20.93
N LEU A 100 -9.85 0.17 -21.48
CA LEU A 100 -9.29 -0.64 -22.54
C LEU A 100 -7.93 -1.18 -22.11
N ALA A 101 -7.70 -2.48 -22.28
CA ALA A 101 -6.40 -3.13 -22.03
C ALA A 101 -5.85 -3.67 -23.35
N PRO A 102 -5.18 -2.86 -24.18
CA PRO A 102 -4.76 -3.27 -25.52
C PRO A 102 -3.70 -4.38 -25.51
N ILE A 103 -2.93 -4.50 -24.43
CA ILE A 103 -1.88 -5.53 -24.28
C ILE A 103 -2.34 -6.75 -23.47
N LEU A 104 -3.64 -6.99 -23.36
CA LEU A 104 -4.21 -8.03 -22.51
C LEU A 104 -3.55 -9.40 -22.73
N HIS A 105 -3.30 -9.76 -23.97
CA HIS A 105 -2.76 -11.07 -24.37
C HIS A 105 -1.22 -11.11 -24.49
N TRP A 106 -0.54 -10.01 -24.19
CA TRP A 106 0.92 -9.99 -24.24
C TRP A 106 1.51 -10.84 -23.12
N ARG A 107 2.43 -11.72 -23.50
CA ARG A 107 3.27 -12.42 -22.53
C ARG A 107 4.30 -11.45 -21.93
N VAL A 108 4.81 -11.76 -20.76
CA VAL A 108 5.79 -10.90 -20.07
C VAL A 108 7.06 -10.71 -20.91
N CYS A 109 7.52 -11.72 -21.63
CA CYS A 109 8.66 -11.62 -22.55
C CYS A 109 8.42 -10.58 -23.65
N ILE A 110 7.22 -10.55 -24.26
CA ILE A 110 6.90 -9.55 -25.30
C ILE A 110 6.97 -8.13 -24.74
N VAL A 111 6.53 -7.91 -23.49
CA VAL A 111 6.64 -6.60 -22.84
C VAL A 111 8.11 -6.19 -22.68
N TRP A 112 8.97 -7.12 -22.25
CA TRP A 112 10.40 -6.83 -22.10
C TRP A 112 11.11 -6.63 -23.43
N ASP A 113 10.79 -7.44 -24.45
CA ASP A 113 11.31 -7.26 -25.81
C ASP A 113 10.94 -5.88 -26.36
N TRP A 114 9.67 -5.49 -26.17
CA TRP A 114 9.22 -4.15 -26.56
C TRP A 114 10.01 -3.04 -25.86
N LEU A 115 10.12 -3.10 -24.52
CA LEU A 115 10.79 -2.06 -23.73
C LEU A 115 12.30 -1.99 -24.01
N ARG A 116 12.95 -3.09 -24.34
CA ARG A 116 14.40 -3.17 -24.54
C ARG A 116 14.82 -2.87 -25.97
N PHE A 117 14.08 -3.37 -26.94
CA PHE A 117 14.52 -3.36 -28.32
C PHE A 117 13.74 -2.42 -29.23
N TYR A 118 12.46 -2.22 -28.97
CA TYR A 118 11.60 -1.40 -29.83
C TYR A 118 11.39 0.01 -29.28
N ALA A 119 10.94 0.16 -28.05
CA ALA A 119 10.59 1.45 -27.49
C ALA A 119 11.75 2.48 -27.45
N THR A 120 12.99 1.99 -27.46
CA THR A 120 14.20 2.83 -27.50
C THR A 120 14.52 3.36 -28.88
N GLN A 121 13.92 2.83 -29.95
CA GLN A 121 14.14 3.27 -31.33
C GLN A 121 13.33 4.53 -31.64
N PRO A 122 13.89 5.47 -32.43
CA PRO A 122 13.19 6.72 -32.75
C PRO A 122 11.82 6.55 -33.37
N GLU A 123 11.65 5.56 -34.25
CA GLU A 123 10.38 5.26 -34.93
C GLU A 123 9.27 4.79 -33.97
N PHE A 124 9.62 4.31 -32.79
CA PHE A 124 8.69 3.90 -31.74
C PHE A 124 8.68 4.85 -30.53
N GLY A 125 9.25 6.04 -30.68
CA GLY A 125 9.21 7.10 -29.69
C GLY A 125 10.53 7.40 -28.98
N GLY A 126 11.57 6.57 -29.14
CA GLY A 126 12.90 6.81 -28.57
C GLY A 126 12.93 6.84 -27.03
N TRP A 127 12.08 6.07 -26.38
CA TRP A 127 11.91 6.10 -24.92
C TRP A 127 13.09 5.43 -24.21
N PRO A 128 13.70 6.04 -23.16
CA PRO A 128 14.85 5.47 -22.43
C PRO A 128 14.37 4.36 -21.46
N THR A 129 13.75 3.31 -21.99
CA THR A 129 13.12 2.23 -21.22
C THR A 129 14.08 1.15 -20.78
N GLN A 130 15.33 1.15 -21.24
CA GLN A 130 16.35 0.18 -20.83
C GLN A 130 16.56 0.20 -19.30
N ILE A 131 16.57 1.37 -18.69
CA ILE A 131 16.76 1.52 -17.25
C ILE A 131 15.63 0.85 -16.44
N LEU A 132 14.42 0.76 -17.00
CA LEU A 132 13.31 0.01 -16.38
C LEU A 132 13.58 -1.49 -16.43
N ALA A 133 14.07 -2.00 -17.56
CA ALA A 133 14.43 -3.41 -17.69
C ALA A 133 15.52 -3.80 -16.67
N ASP A 134 16.54 -2.95 -16.52
CA ASP A 134 17.62 -3.17 -15.56
C ASP A 134 17.09 -3.20 -14.12
N ALA A 135 16.18 -2.30 -13.75
CA ALA A 135 15.53 -2.27 -12.45
C ALA A 135 14.72 -3.55 -12.14
N TYR A 136 14.20 -4.20 -13.16
CA TYR A 136 13.47 -5.47 -13.02
C TYR A 136 14.36 -6.71 -13.08
N GLY A 137 15.66 -6.58 -13.33
CA GLY A 137 16.61 -7.67 -13.35
C GLY A 137 17.32 -7.88 -14.68
N GLY A 138 17.24 -6.92 -15.60
CA GLY A 138 17.95 -6.94 -16.88
C GLY A 138 17.53 -8.14 -17.76
N ASP A 139 18.49 -8.94 -18.18
CA ASP A 139 18.26 -10.11 -19.03
C ASP A 139 17.41 -11.18 -18.33
N ASP A 140 17.48 -11.26 -16.99
CA ASP A 140 16.72 -12.22 -16.18
C ASP A 140 15.36 -11.67 -15.74
N ALA A 141 14.89 -10.54 -16.26
CA ALA A 141 13.65 -9.89 -15.80
C ALA A 141 12.40 -10.80 -15.87
N VAL A 142 12.35 -11.68 -16.89
CA VAL A 142 11.28 -12.65 -17.07
C VAL A 142 11.31 -13.71 -15.96
N GLU A 143 12.48 -14.25 -15.64
CA GLU A 143 12.67 -15.32 -14.67
C GLU A 143 12.52 -14.83 -13.25
N LYS A 144 13.07 -13.67 -12.95
CA LYS A 144 12.97 -13.04 -11.63
C LYS A 144 11.55 -12.61 -11.29
N ASN A 145 10.70 -12.41 -12.29
CA ASN A 145 9.30 -11.99 -12.13
C ASN A 145 9.14 -10.86 -11.09
N ALA A 146 10.12 -9.95 -11.07
CA ALA A 146 10.12 -8.83 -10.16
C ALA A 146 8.92 -7.92 -10.46
N ARG A 147 8.24 -7.47 -9.42
CA ARG A 147 7.09 -6.57 -9.56
C ARG A 147 7.37 -5.31 -8.77
N THR A 148 7.38 -4.18 -9.45
CA THR A 148 7.42 -2.90 -8.75
C THR A 148 6.05 -2.62 -8.12
N GLY A 149 6.10 -2.33 -6.84
CA GLY A 149 4.96 -1.92 -6.05
C GLY A 149 5.28 -0.66 -5.27
N CYS A 150 4.68 -0.54 -4.08
CA CYS A 150 5.16 0.43 -3.11
C CYS A 150 6.51 -0.05 -2.56
N ILE A 151 7.47 0.86 -2.41
CA ILE A 151 8.80 0.56 -1.86
C ILE A 151 8.63 -0.13 -0.49
N GLU A 152 9.24 -1.30 -0.34
CA GLU A 152 9.17 -2.12 0.88
C GLU A 152 7.74 -2.35 1.38
N CYS A 153 6.83 -2.66 0.46
CA CYS A 153 5.41 -2.87 0.75
C CYS A 153 5.21 -3.86 1.92
N PRO A 154 4.47 -3.49 2.96
CA PRO A 154 4.24 -4.38 4.11
C PRO A 154 3.47 -5.65 3.78
N LEU A 155 2.83 -5.73 2.62
CA LEU A 155 2.07 -6.91 2.16
C LEU A 155 2.92 -7.89 1.35
N ALA A 156 4.06 -7.46 0.84
CA ALA A 156 4.97 -8.33 0.12
C ALA A 156 5.85 -9.11 1.11
N SER A 157 6.03 -10.41 0.88
CA SER A 157 6.98 -11.23 1.66
C SER A 157 8.41 -10.77 1.43
N ASP A 158 8.71 -10.37 0.19
CA ASP A 158 9.98 -9.85 -0.24
C ASP A 158 9.77 -8.78 -1.33
N ASP A 159 10.75 -7.87 -1.51
CA ASP A 159 10.74 -6.83 -2.53
C ASP A 159 11.92 -7.00 -3.47
N THR A 160 11.79 -7.97 -4.37
CA THR A 160 12.82 -8.31 -5.36
C THR A 160 13.17 -7.11 -6.26
N ALA A 161 12.18 -6.27 -6.60
CA ALA A 161 12.42 -5.09 -7.43
C ALA A 161 13.33 -4.08 -6.70
N VAL A 162 13.03 -3.77 -5.44
CA VAL A 162 13.91 -2.90 -4.63
C VAL A 162 15.29 -3.49 -4.47
N GLN A 163 15.40 -4.81 -4.24
CA GLN A 163 16.72 -5.47 -4.14
C GLN A 163 17.54 -5.32 -5.42
N ASN A 164 16.92 -5.52 -6.58
CA ASN A 164 17.60 -5.34 -7.87
C ASN A 164 18.03 -3.88 -8.08
N ILE A 165 17.15 -2.92 -7.75
CA ILE A 165 17.45 -1.49 -7.89
C ILE A 165 18.65 -1.10 -7.03
N ILE A 166 18.67 -1.44 -5.76
CA ILE A 166 19.77 -1.08 -4.85
C ILE A 166 21.07 -1.85 -5.13
N ALA A 167 21.02 -2.98 -5.82
CA ALA A 167 22.20 -3.70 -6.28
C ALA A 167 22.92 -2.98 -7.43
N MET A 168 22.24 -2.09 -8.15
CA MET A 168 22.85 -1.28 -9.21
C MET A 168 23.68 -0.14 -8.58
N PRO A 169 24.94 0.08 -9.02
CA PRO A 169 25.80 1.14 -8.45
C PRO A 169 25.14 2.52 -8.47
N VAL A 170 24.32 2.79 -9.49
CA VAL A 170 23.59 4.06 -9.63
C VAL A 170 22.61 4.29 -8.49
N TRP A 171 22.02 3.25 -7.92
CA TRP A 171 20.96 3.32 -6.90
C TRP A 171 21.38 2.75 -5.54
N SER A 172 22.66 2.38 -5.35
CA SER A 172 23.14 1.78 -4.10
C SER A 172 22.92 2.65 -2.88
N HIS A 173 22.94 3.98 -3.03
CA HIS A 173 22.63 4.96 -1.98
C HIS A 173 21.19 4.84 -1.41
N MET A 174 20.30 4.18 -2.14
CA MET A 174 18.94 3.89 -1.68
C MET A 174 18.84 2.70 -0.71
N ALA A 175 19.95 1.98 -0.45
CA ALA A 175 19.95 0.78 0.38
C ALA A 175 19.29 0.95 1.77
N PRO A 176 19.39 2.11 2.46
CA PRO A 176 18.72 2.31 3.75
C PRO A 176 17.21 2.13 3.71
N VAL A 177 16.56 2.26 2.54
CA VAL A 177 15.10 2.08 2.38
C VAL A 177 14.63 0.71 2.85
N ARG A 178 15.46 -0.34 2.81
CA ARG A 178 15.15 -1.69 3.29
C ARG A 178 14.78 -1.74 4.77
N ARG A 179 15.21 -0.77 5.56
CA ARG A 179 14.85 -0.67 6.99
C ARG A 179 13.35 -0.41 7.21
N LEU A 180 12.65 0.12 6.20
CA LEU A 180 11.19 0.27 6.26
C LEU A 180 10.48 -1.08 6.46
N ARG A 181 11.01 -2.17 5.90
CA ARG A 181 10.45 -3.51 6.12
C ARG A 181 10.61 -3.97 7.57
N VAL A 182 11.75 -3.67 8.17
CA VAL A 182 11.99 -3.95 9.59
C VAL A 182 11.02 -3.15 10.44
N LEU A 183 10.83 -1.86 10.13
CA LEU A 183 9.86 -1.00 10.81
C LEU A 183 8.42 -1.52 10.69
N HIS A 184 8.01 -1.96 9.49
CA HIS A 184 6.67 -2.54 9.30
C HIS A 184 6.45 -3.82 10.11
N ARG A 185 7.48 -4.66 10.28
CA ARG A 185 7.43 -5.85 11.15
C ARG A 185 7.32 -5.44 12.61
N TRP A 186 8.15 -4.50 13.05
CA TRP A 186 8.13 -3.97 14.40
C TRP A 186 6.76 -3.39 14.80
N PHE A 187 6.07 -2.67 13.91
CA PHE A 187 4.71 -2.20 14.15
C PHE A 187 3.67 -3.31 14.36
N ARG A 188 3.98 -4.55 14.02
CA ARG A 188 3.08 -5.70 14.24
C ARG A 188 3.26 -6.33 15.61
N GLU A 189 4.32 -6.02 16.31
CA GLU A 189 4.62 -6.59 17.61
C GLU A 189 3.63 -6.07 18.68
N PRO A 190 3.23 -6.92 19.64
CA PRO A 190 2.26 -6.53 20.66
C PRO A 190 2.64 -5.27 21.45
N PRO A 191 3.91 -5.01 21.86
CA PRO A 191 4.27 -3.81 22.60
C PRO A 191 3.98 -2.51 21.85
N GLN A 192 3.93 -2.54 20.51
CA GLN A 192 3.72 -1.35 19.67
C GLN A 192 2.24 -1.03 19.46
N ARG A 193 1.35 -1.85 19.99
CA ARG A 193 -0.09 -1.81 19.70
C ARG A 193 -0.91 -1.68 20.98
N LEU A 194 -2.07 -1.06 20.85
CA LEU A 194 -3.10 -1.10 21.90
C LEU A 194 -3.98 -2.35 21.73
N ARG A 195 -4.66 -2.75 22.81
CA ARG A 195 -5.63 -3.86 22.82
C ARG A 195 -6.83 -3.47 23.68
N LYS A 196 -8.03 -3.85 23.29
CA LYS A 196 -9.21 -3.72 24.15
C LYS A 196 -9.05 -4.63 25.36
N ALA A 197 -9.27 -4.08 26.56
CA ALA A 197 -9.29 -4.88 27.80
C ALA A 197 -10.52 -5.80 27.85
N GLY A 198 -11.67 -5.30 27.37
CA GLY A 198 -12.92 -6.06 27.23
C GLY A 198 -13.20 -6.51 25.80
N ALA A 199 -14.44 -6.95 25.56
CA ALA A 199 -14.88 -7.39 24.25
C ALA A 199 -15.06 -6.22 23.27
N GLU A 200 -14.57 -6.34 22.05
CA GLU A 200 -14.94 -5.46 20.95
C GLU A 200 -16.38 -5.78 20.49
N ILE A 201 -17.23 -4.79 20.54
CA ILE A 201 -18.64 -4.91 20.10
C ILE A 201 -18.76 -4.38 18.68
N LEU A 202 -19.32 -5.19 17.78
CA LEU A 202 -19.60 -4.82 16.41
C LEU A 202 -20.81 -3.86 16.33
N LYS A 203 -20.98 -3.18 15.20
CA LYS A 203 -22.15 -2.33 14.95
C LYS A 203 -23.50 -3.06 15.08
N SER A 204 -23.50 -4.37 14.90
CA SER A 204 -24.67 -5.23 15.08
C SER A 204 -25.00 -5.52 16.55
N GLY A 205 -24.19 -5.09 17.51
CA GLY A 205 -24.30 -5.44 18.93
C GLY A 205 -23.66 -6.77 19.30
N ALA A 206 -23.20 -7.57 18.34
CA ALA A 206 -22.52 -8.84 18.61
C ALA A 206 -21.05 -8.64 19.01
N ILE A 207 -20.52 -9.56 19.81
CA ILE A 207 -19.10 -9.63 20.12
C ILE A 207 -18.32 -9.99 18.84
N ALA A 208 -17.19 -9.32 18.60
CA ALA A 208 -16.33 -9.60 17.46
C ALA A 208 -15.75 -11.03 17.55
N ALA A 209 -15.49 -11.65 16.39
CA ALA A 209 -14.86 -12.98 16.32
C ALA A 209 -13.48 -13.05 17.03
N ASN A 210 -12.79 -11.94 17.12
CA ASN A 210 -11.62 -11.76 17.99
C ASN A 210 -11.89 -10.58 18.92
N PRO A 211 -12.47 -10.84 20.12
CA PRO A 211 -12.92 -9.79 21.02
C PRO A 211 -11.82 -8.82 21.47
N GLN A 212 -10.61 -9.31 21.61
CA GLN A 212 -9.45 -8.57 22.11
C GLN A 212 -8.37 -8.43 21.04
N ARG A 213 -8.75 -8.13 19.79
CA ARG A 213 -7.77 -7.93 18.73
C ARG A 213 -6.84 -6.75 19.02
N MET A 214 -5.63 -6.83 18.49
CA MET A 214 -4.71 -5.70 18.51
C MET A 214 -5.25 -4.53 17.69
N GLY A 215 -5.20 -3.35 18.28
CA GLY A 215 -5.72 -2.11 17.76
C GLY A 215 -4.67 -1.21 17.08
N PRO A 216 -4.74 0.12 17.31
CA PRO A 216 -3.83 1.11 16.75
C PRO A 216 -2.41 1.02 17.35
N LEU A 217 -1.49 1.73 16.73
CA LEU A 217 -0.14 1.94 17.24
C LEU A 217 -0.17 2.85 18.48
N THR A 218 0.65 2.54 19.48
CA THR A 218 0.87 3.42 20.65
C THR A 218 1.48 4.75 20.21
N PHE A 219 1.36 5.81 21.02
CA PHE A 219 2.03 7.09 20.72
C PHE A 219 3.54 6.95 20.63
N GLU A 220 4.14 6.17 21.52
CA GLU A 220 5.58 5.91 21.50
C GLU A 220 6.00 5.24 20.19
N ALA A 221 5.27 4.23 19.73
CA ALA A 221 5.54 3.56 18.47
C ALA A 221 5.40 4.52 17.27
N ARG A 222 4.44 5.45 17.32
CA ARG A 222 4.23 6.45 16.27
C ARG A 222 5.37 7.46 16.19
N LEU A 223 5.80 8.01 17.31
CA LEU A 223 6.93 8.94 17.39
C LEU A 223 8.24 8.28 16.95
N ARG A 224 8.54 7.12 17.53
CA ARG A 224 9.74 6.36 17.14
C ARG A 224 9.73 5.96 15.67
N GLY A 225 8.55 5.59 15.15
CA GLY A 225 8.38 5.30 13.73
C GLY A 225 8.67 6.51 12.83
N LEU A 226 8.21 7.70 13.24
CA LEU A 226 8.51 8.96 12.54
C LEU A 226 10.01 9.22 12.49
N ASP A 227 10.68 9.13 13.65
CA ASP A 227 12.13 9.36 13.75
C ASP A 227 12.92 8.37 12.88
N ILE A 228 12.51 7.09 12.82
CA ILE A 228 13.15 6.08 11.97
C ILE A 228 12.97 6.41 10.49
N VAL A 229 11.76 6.80 10.04
CA VAL A 229 11.53 7.12 8.62
C VAL A 229 12.30 8.36 8.20
N LEU A 230 12.29 9.42 9.02
CA LEU A 230 13.06 10.64 8.78
C LEU A 230 14.57 10.38 8.80
N GLY A 231 15.04 9.52 9.70
CA GLY A 231 16.45 9.09 9.75
C GLY A 231 16.88 8.35 8.48
N ILE A 232 16.04 7.43 7.97
CA ILE A 232 16.27 6.75 6.68
C ILE A 232 16.34 7.76 5.54
N GLN A 233 15.39 8.69 5.47
CA GLN A 233 15.34 9.73 4.45
C GLN A 233 16.58 10.63 4.49
N SER A 234 16.98 11.07 5.68
CA SER A 234 18.16 11.92 5.88
C SER A 234 19.45 11.24 5.41
N GLU A 235 19.64 9.96 5.75
CA GLU A 235 20.80 9.18 5.32
C GLU A 235 20.87 9.04 3.81
N ILE A 236 19.76 8.68 3.15
CA ILE A 236 19.69 8.59 1.70
C ILE A 236 19.97 9.94 1.05
N ASN A 237 19.41 11.02 1.55
CA ASN A 237 19.56 12.34 0.97
C ASN A 237 20.97 12.92 1.16
N ALA A 238 21.64 12.60 2.28
CA ALA A 238 23.04 12.97 2.48
C ALA A 238 23.94 12.28 1.47
N GLU A 239 23.77 10.98 1.25
CA GLU A 239 24.54 10.24 0.25
C GLU A 239 24.18 10.67 -1.19
N ALA A 240 22.90 10.87 -1.51
CA ALA A 240 22.47 11.39 -2.79
C ALA A 240 23.13 12.75 -3.12
N SER A 241 23.17 13.66 -2.14
CA SER A 241 23.79 14.96 -2.27
C SER A 241 25.31 14.84 -2.56
N SER A 242 26.00 13.94 -1.86
CA SER A 242 27.43 13.69 -2.09
C SER A 242 27.74 13.16 -3.51
N LEU A 243 26.75 12.48 -4.10
CA LEU A 243 26.81 11.92 -5.46
C LEU A 243 26.25 12.87 -6.53
N GLY A 244 25.83 14.08 -6.16
CA GLY A 244 25.17 15.03 -7.07
C GLY A 244 23.81 14.54 -7.59
N ARG A 245 23.09 13.76 -6.80
CA ARG A 245 21.78 13.17 -7.16
C ARG A 245 20.63 13.86 -6.44
N PRO A 246 19.41 13.78 -6.98
CA PRO A 246 18.22 14.31 -6.30
C PRO A 246 17.95 13.51 -5.02
N GLY A 247 17.50 14.22 -3.98
CA GLY A 247 16.99 13.60 -2.78
C GLY A 247 15.60 12.98 -2.97
N ILE A 248 15.13 12.30 -1.93
CA ILE A 248 13.80 11.69 -1.88
C ILE A 248 13.03 12.21 -0.68
N ASP A 249 11.70 12.18 -0.77
CA ASP A 249 10.79 12.42 0.33
C ASP A 249 9.99 11.15 0.64
N LEU A 250 10.35 10.43 1.69
CA LEU A 250 9.51 9.40 2.28
C LEU A 250 8.36 10.03 3.07
N ILE A 251 8.66 11.12 3.78
CA ILE A 251 7.72 12.02 4.45
C ILE A 251 8.18 13.44 4.13
N ASN A 252 7.35 14.22 3.46
CA ASN A 252 7.66 15.62 3.21
C ASN A 252 7.33 16.51 4.44
N ALA A 253 7.76 17.78 4.43
CA ALA A 253 7.59 18.70 5.55
C ALA A 253 6.12 18.92 5.94
N GLU A 254 5.20 18.95 4.96
CA GLU A 254 3.76 19.10 5.20
C GLU A 254 3.18 17.86 5.90
N GLU A 255 3.58 16.68 5.48
CA GLU A 255 3.19 15.40 6.10
C GLU A 255 3.75 15.26 7.52
N GLU A 256 5.01 15.65 7.73
CA GLU A 256 5.64 15.64 9.05
C GLU A 256 4.89 16.58 10.02
N GLY A 257 4.66 17.82 9.60
CA GLY A 257 3.89 18.78 10.38
C GLY A 257 2.52 18.21 10.76
N ARG A 258 1.81 17.63 9.81
CA ARG A 258 0.49 17.03 10.05
C ARG A 258 0.55 15.81 10.97
N ILE A 259 1.56 14.97 10.87
CA ILE A 259 1.75 13.82 11.79
C ILE A 259 1.93 14.33 13.22
N ARG A 260 2.78 15.33 13.43
CA ARG A 260 3.04 15.91 14.75
C ARG A 260 1.80 16.57 15.36
N GLU A 261 1.02 17.30 14.55
CA GLU A 261 -0.27 17.88 14.95
C GLU A 261 -1.26 16.80 15.42
N LEU A 262 -1.43 15.73 14.65
CA LEU A 262 -2.37 14.65 14.99
C LEU A 262 -1.96 13.89 16.24
N ILE A 263 -0.66 13.72 16.48
CA ILE A 263 -0.14 13.12 17.71
C ILE A 263 -0.39 14.06 18.90
N ALA A 264 -0.06 15.35 18.77
CA ALA A 264 -0.25 16.34 19.81
C ALA A 264 -1.74 16.52 20.19
N ALA A 265 -2.63 16.42 19.19
CA ALA A 265 -4.08 16.45 19.39
C ALA A 265 -4.66 15.16 19.98
N GLY A 266 -3.84 14.15 20.30
CA GLY A 266 -4.33 12.89 20.85
C GLY A 266 -5.23 12.10 19.90
N THR A 267 -4.95 12.15 18.59
CA THR A 267 -5.83 11.52 17.57
C THR A 267 -5.70 10.01 17.54
N TRP A 268 -6.84 9.33 17.58
CA TRP A 268 -6.95 7.88 17.48
C TRP A 268 -7.96 7.45 16.40
N PRO A 269 -7.86 6.23 15.88
CA PRO A 269 -8.90 5.66 15.02
C PRO A 269 -10.23 5.51 15.78
N ASN A 270 -11.34 5.51 15.04
CA ASN A 270 -12.67 5.38 15.64
C ASN A 270 -12.77 4.17 16.58
N GLY A 271 -13.34 4.41 17.76
CA GLY A 271 -13.52 3.41 18.80
C GLY A 271 -12.31 3.17 19.70
N TRP A 272 -11.25 4.01 19.60
CA TRP A 272 -10.07 4.00 20.44
C TRP A 272 -9.85 5.37 21.09
N SER A 273 -9.45 5.35 22.36
CA SER A 273 -9.19 6.59 23.16
C SER A 273 -7.70 6.81 23.44
N GLY A 274 -6.90 5.74 23.38
CA GLY A 274 -5.51 5.77 23.79
C GLY A 274 -5.27 5.32 25.22
N ASP A 275 -6.35 5.17 26.01
CA ASP A 275 -6.28 4.68 27.39
C ASP A 275 -6.25 3.15 27.47
N GLU A 276 -6.43 2.50 26.32
CA GLU A 276 -6.37 1.05 26.25
C GLU A 276 -4.96 0.56 26.56
N PRO A 277 -4.83 -0.60 27.24
CA PRO A 277 -3.53 -1.17 27.54
C PRO A 277 -2.76 -1.57 26.29
N SER A 278 -1.43 -1.66 26.41
CA SER A 278 -0.58 -2.28 25.39
C SER A 278 -1.06 -3.71 25.11
N ALA A 279 -0.94 -4.14 23.86
CA ALA A 279 -1.29 -5.52 23.49
C ALA A 279 -0.34 -6.57 24.10
N SER A 280 0.79 -6.14 24.67
CA SER A 280 1.66 -6.99 25.51
C SER A 280 1.21 -7.12 26.97
N ALA A 281 0.24 -6.29 27.41
CA ALA A 281 -0.28 -6.38 28.76
C ALA A 281 -0.99 -7.70 29.00
N TRP A 282 -0.84 -8.21 30.20
CA TRP A 282 -1.56 -9.39 30.64
C TRP A 282 -3.01 -8.99 30.98
N LEU A 283 -3.97 -9.54 30.24
CA LEU A 283 -5.39 -9.25 30.40
C LEU A 283 -6.17 -10.53 30.56
N ASP A 284 -7.26 -10.48 31.32
CA ASP A 284 -8.24 -11.55 31.33
C ASP A 284 -8.72 -11.82 29.91
N ARG A 285 -8.81 -13.09 29.53
CA ARG A 285 -9.23 -13.49 28.19
C ARG A 285 -10.74 -13.40 28.06
N VAL A 286 -11.21 -12.64 27.09
CA VAL A 286 -12.62 -12.57 26.76
C VAL A 286 -12.89 -13.44 25.54
N ASN A 287 -13.80 -14.39 25.66
CA ASN A 287 -14.21 -15.30 24.59
C ASN A 287 -15.35 -14.72 23.76
N GLN A 288 -15.61 -15.31 22.59
CA GLN A 288 -16.65 -14.85 21.66
C GLN A 288 -18.08 -14.96 22.23
N ASP A 289 -18.30 -15.88 23.16
CA ASP A 289 -19.57 -16.05 23.89
C ASP A 289 -19.75 -15.06 25.04
N GLY A 290 -18.75 -14.20 25.29
CA GLY A 290 -18.75 -13.22 26.37
C GLY A 290 -18.23 -13.77 27.71
N SER A 291 -17.87 -15.04 27.79
CA SER A 291 -17.23 -15.59 28.99
C SER A 291 -15.84 -14.99 29.19
N VAL A 292 -15.43 -14.87 30.45
CA VAL A 292 -14.15 -14.28 30.84
C VAL A 292 -13.33 -15.33 31.58
N GLU A 293 -12.14 -15.62 31.05
CA GLU A 293 -11.14 -16.46 31.69
C GLU A 293 -10.12 -15.58 32.39
N PRO A 294 -10.03 -15.60 33.72
CA PRO A 294 -9.08 -14.77 34.46
C PRO A 294 -7.64 -15.26 34.26
N ILE A 295 -6.70 -14.35 34.37
CA ILE A 295 -5.26 -14.67 34.42
C ILE A 295 -4.99 -15.49 35.68
N LEU A 296 -4.35 -16.65 35.50
CA LEU A 296 -4.10 -17.62 36.60
C LEU A 296 -3.15 -17.10 37.69
N PHE A 297 -2.27 -16.17 37.41
CA PHE A 297 -1.25 -15.68 38.34
C PHE A 297 -1.16 -14.15 38.33
N ARG A 298 -2.26 -13.48 38.66
CA ARG A 298 -2.29 -11.98 38.71
C ARG A 298 -1.21 -11.38 39.59
N GLU A 299 -0.86 -12.06 40.67
CA GLU A 299 0.16 -11.62 41.64
C GLU A 299 1.59 -11.58 41.07
N LEU A 300 1.86 -12.40 40.01
CA LEU A 300 3.16 -12.44 39.32
C LEU A 300 3.28 -11.44 38.18
N VAL A 301 2.18 -10.82 37.78
CA VAL A 301 2.13 -9.99 36.55
C VAL A 301 2.29 -8.50 36.87
N GLY A 302 2.53 -8.15 38.14
CA GLY A 302 2.88 -6.81 38.60
C GLY A 302 1.83 -5.74 38.31
N ALA A 303 1.47 -4.98 39.28
CA ALA A 303 0.65 -3.79 39.12
C ALA A 303 1.30 -2.74 38.21
#